data_9423331155e32425e4fca6e5adc18851
#
_entry.id   9423331155e32425e4fca6e5adc18851
#
_cell.length_a   1.000
_cell.length_b   1.000
_cell.length_c   1.000
_cell.angle_alpha   90.00
_cell.angle_beta   90.00
_cell.angle_gamma   90.00
#
_symmetry.space_group_name_H-M   'P 1'
#
loop_
_entity.id
_entity.type
_entity.pdbx_description
1 polymer ?
#
loop_
_entity_poly.entity_id
_entity_poly.type
_entity_poly.pdbx_seq_one_letter_code
_entity_poly.pdbx_strand_id
1 'polypeptide(L)'
;MKAVILAANRSTRLSPFIETRCKPMIHIAGQYILENTIRFLKAAGINDIVLVVNHQQDLIRNVFESGQKYGVNIEYIVQNELLGIGHALNLCRSSLEKKPFLLVYGDVLTDENPYLSILQTYTETDKEVGMVALPESSKEFGNVYLDHEMKISRLIEKPSGDQANYVFAGIFVLFPNIFELLEMYKNDISRCYEHIIATRGLQACLWEKGWIDMIHPWHILVANQMLMNSWETANIDNSVKLLGHVHLEGAVR
;
A
#
# COMPACT_ATOMS: atom_id res chain seq x y z
N MET A 1 10.06 11.04 8.79
CA MET A 1 10.00 9.59 8.49
C MET A 1 10.07 9.41 6.99
N LYS A 2 10.75 8.37 6.47
CA LYS A 2 10.69 7.98 5.06
C LYS A 2 9.57 6.95 4.85
N ALA A 3 9.01 6.89 3.63
CA ALA A 3 8.17 5.77 3.20
C ALA A 3 8.93 4.91 2.20
N VAL A 4 8.70 3.59 2.22
CA VAL A 4 9.08 2.69 1.14
C VAL A 4 7.81 2.12 0.51
N ILE A 5 7.70 2.23 -0.82
CA ILE A 5 6.58 1.70 -1.59
C ILE A 5 7.10 0.51 -2.42
N LEU A 6 6.51 -0.66 -2.22
CA LEU A 6 6.86 -1.87 -2.97
C LEU A 6 5.99 -1.99 -4.23
N ALA A 7 6.50 -1.56 -5.36
CA ALA A 7 5.78 -1.48 -6.64
C ALA A 7 6.31 -2.46 -7.71
N ALA A 8 7.12 -3.45 -7.31
CA ALA A 8 7.80 -4.37 -8.23
C ALA A 8 7.01 -5.63 -8.61
N ASN A 9 5.86 -5.90 -7.97
CA ASN A 9 5.10 -7.15 -8.13
C ASN A 9 4.56 -7.34 -9.56
N ARG A 10 4.65 -8.57 -10.10
CA ARG A 10 4.13 -8.93 -11.43
C ARG A 10 2.62 -9.08 -11.53
N SER A 11 1.93 -9.42 -10.46
CA SER A 11 0.45 -9.50 -10.37
C SER A 11 -0.24 -10.26 -11.52
N THR A 12 0.23 -11.44 -11.88
CA THR A 12 -0.26 -12.23 -13.05
C THR A 12 -1.78 -12.47 -13.07
N ARG A 13 -2.43 -12.43 -11.91
CA ARG A 13 -3.88 -12.57 -11.77
C ARG A 13 -4.70 -11.39 -12.33
N LEU A 14 -4.06 -10.26 -12.62
CA LEU A 14 -4.69 -9.09 -13.26
C LEU A 14 -4.61 -9.09 -14.79
N SER A 15 -4.12 -10.17 -15.41
CA SER A 15 -4.15 -10.27 -16.88
C SER A 15 -5.58 -10.12 -17.41
N PRO A 16 -5.80 -9.40 -18.54
CA PRO A 16 -4.77 -8.86 -19.46
C PRO A 16 -4.27 -7.45 -19.12
N PHE A 17 -4.75 -6.78 -18.09
CA PHE A 17 -4.45 -5.37 -17.79
C PHE A 17 -2.96 -5.09 -17.54
N ILE A 18 -2.22 -6.08 -17.04
CA ILE A 18 -0.78 -5.97 -16.74
C ILE A 18 0.15 -6.28 -17.91
N GLU A 19 -0.38 -6.63 -19.09
CA GLU A 19 0.44 -6.93 -20.27
C GLU A 19 1.11 -5.67 -20.82
N THR A 20 0.45 -4.53 -20.70
CA THR A 20 0.91 -3.23 -21.21
C THR A 20 1.33 -2.24 -20.14
N ARG A 21 1.05 -2.54 -18.86
CA ARG A 21 1.36 -1.65 -17.74
C ARG A 21 1.56 -2.42 -16.44
N CYS A 22 2.39 -1.91 -15.54
CA CYS A 22 2.51 -2.48 -14.21
C CYS A 22 1.29 -2.10 -13.33
N LYS A 23 1.01 -2.93 -12.32
CA LYS A 23 -0.15 -2.78 -11.43
C LYS A 23 -0.28 -1.37 -10.82
N PRO A 24 0.79 -0.72 -10.30
CA PRO A 24 0.70 0.63 -9.75
C PRO A 24 0.29 1.72 -10.76
N MET A 25 0.37 1.41 -12.07
CA MET A 25 0.00 2.30 -13.17
C MET A 25 -1.39 2.02 -13.75
N ILE A 26 -2.19 1.22 -13.08
CA ILE A 26 -3.61 1.07 -13.42
C ILE A 26 -4.34 2.33 -13.00
N HIS A 27 -5.20 2.85 -13.90
CA HIS A 27 -6.05 4.00 -13.59
C HIS A 27 -7.31 3.56 -12.84
N ILE A 28 -7.56 4.23 -11.73
CA ILE A 28 -8.78 4.10 -10.92
C ILE A 28 -9.31 5.52 -10.68
N ALA A 29 -10.55 5.77 -11.06
CA ALA A 29 -11.19 7.08 -10.90
C ALA A 29 -10.35 8.25 -11.49
N GLY A 30 -9.74 8.02 -12.66
CA GLY A 30 -8.96 9.02 -13.39
C GLY A 30 -7.52 9.24 -12.92
N GLN A 31 -7.03 8.52 -11.91
CA GLN A 31 -5.65 8.63 -11.39
C GLN A 31 -4.98 7.26 -11.28
N TYR A 32 -3.64 7.22 -11.24
CA TYR A 32 -2.91 5.98 -11.00
C TYR A 32 -3.04 5.54 -9.54
N ILE A 33 -3.04 4.21 -9.29
CA ILE A 33 -2.98 3.66 -7.92
C ILE A 33 -1.80 4.27 -7.15
N LEU A 34 -0.62 4.29 -7.76
CA LEU A 34 0.59 4.87 -7.16
C LEU A 34 0.45 6.38 -6.88
N GLU A 35 -0.28 7.10 -7.72
CA GLU A 35 -0.53 8.53 -7.52
C GLU A 35 -1.38 8.78 -6.28
N ASN A 36 -2.42 7.99 -6.05
CA ASN A 36 -3.23 8.05 -4.83
C ASN A 36 -2.36 7.84 -3.58
N THR A 37 -1.51 6.81 -3.59
CA THR A 37 -0.55 6.53 -2.52
C THR A 37 0.39 7.71 -2.25
N ILE A 38 1.02 8.28 -3.28
CA ILE A 38 1.96 9.41 -3.15
C ILE A 38 1.25 10.65 -2.60
N ARG A 39 0.04 10.97 -3.10
CA ARG A 39 -0.74 12.11 -2.63
C ARG A 39 -1.11 12.00 -1.16
N PHE A 40 -1.53 10.82 -0.72
CA PHE A 40 -1.85 10.56 0.68
C PHE A 40 -0.62 10.61 1.59
N LEU A 41 0.53 10.06 1.15
CA LEU A 41 1.80 10.19 1.87
C LEU A 41 2.20 11.66 2.03
N LYS A 42 2.12 12.44 0.96
CA LYS A 42 2.38 13.89 0.99
C LYS A 42 1.46 14.60 1.97
N ALA A 43 0.16 14.31 1.93
CA ALA A 43 -0.83 14.89 2.86
C ALA A 43 -0.59 14.50 4.33
N ALA A 44 0.05 13.33 4.57
CA ALA A 44 0.47 12.89 5.90
C ALA A 44 1.86 13.46 6.32
N GLY A 45 2.45 14.37 5.53
CA GLY A 45 3.75 14.98 5.83
C GLY A 45 4.96 14.12 5.49
N ILE A 46 4.79 13.02 4.75
CA ILE A 46 5.88 12.15 4.28
C ILE A 46 6.29 12.58 2.88
N ASN A 47 7.47 13.18 2.78
CA ASN A 47 7.98 13.75 1.53
C ASN A 47 9.09 12.91 0.89
N ASP A 48 9.79 12.09 1.65
CA ASP A 48 10.89 11.25 1.16
C ASP A 48 10.40 9.82 0.96
N ILE A 49 10.42 9.35 -0.28
CA ILE A 49 9.88 8.07 -0.70
C ILE A 49 10.97 7.25 -1.37
N VAL A 50 11.13 6.01 -0.94
CA VAL A 50 11.91 4.98 -1.63
C VAL A 50 10.93 4.11 -2.41
N LEU A 51 11.01 4.12 -3.73
CA LEU A 51 10.10 3.38 -4.61
C LEU A 51 10.81 2.18 -5.22
N VAL A 52 10.40 0.98 -4.81
CA VAL A 52 10.93 -0.27 -5.37
C VAL A 52 10.16 -0.63 -6.63
N VAL A 53 10.86 -0.73 -7.75
CA VAL A 53 10.31 -1.00 -9.08
C VAL A 53 10.98 -2.21 -9.72
N ASN A 54 10.38 -2.75 -10.77
CA ASN A 54 10.93 -3.84 -11.56
C ASN A 54 11.41 -3.38 -12.95
N HIS A 55 11.58 -4.31 -13.88
CA HIS A 55 11.99 -4.04 -15.26
C HIS A 55 11.05 -3.12 -16.07
N GLN A 56 9.79 -2.91 -15.63
CA GLN A 56 8.84 -1.97 -16.25
C GLN A 56 8.91 -0.58 -15.62
N GLN A 57 10.02 -0.25 -14.96
CA GLN A 57 10.22 1.01 -14.25
C GLN A 57 10.07 2.26 -15.10
N ASP A 58 10.32 2.17 -16.41
CA ASP A 58 10.27 3.33 -17.31
C ASP A 58 8.88 3.97 -17.34
N LEU A 59 7.82 3.17 -17.29
CA LEU A 59 6.44 3.68 -17.20
C LEU A 59 6.23 4.53 -15.94
N ILE A 60 6.76 4.07 -14.81
CA ILE A 60 6.65 4.78 -13.53
C ILE A 60 7.55 6.02 -13.55
N ARG A 61 8.81 5.88 -13.98
CA ARG A 61 9.77 7.01 -14.03
C ARG A 61 9.32 8.12 -14.95
N ASN A 62 8.71 7.82 -16.09
CA ASN A 62 8.22 8.82 -17.04
C ASN A 62 7.07 9.65 -16.48
N VAL A 63 6.27 9.11 -15.57
CA VAL A 63 5.13 9.81 -14.96
C VAL A 63 5.53 10.53 -13.68
N PHE A 64 6.29 9.89 -12.81
CA PHE A 64 6.57 10.38 -11.45
C PHE A 64 7.92 11.08 -11.34
N GLU A 65 8.84 10.86 -12.29
CA GLU A 65 10.18 11.48 -12.34
C GLU A 65 10.88 11.42 -10.97
N SER A 66 11.36 12.57 -10.48
CA SER A 66 11.93 12.71 -9.13
C SER A 66 10.87 12.97 -8.03
N GLY A 67 9.58 12.99 -8.38
CA GLY A 67 8.46 13.26 -7.45
C GLY A 67 8.14 14.73 -7.23
N GLN A 68 8.93 15.68 -7.78
CA GLN A 68 8.77 17.12 -7.53
C GLN A 68 7.38 17.65 -7.91
N LYS A 69 6.80 17.14 -9.00
CA LYS A 69 5.44 17.47 -9.45
C LYS A 69 4.39 17.17 -8.35
N TYR A 70 4.65 16.20 -7.50
CA TYR A 70 3.77 15.79 -6.37
C TYR A 70 4.24 16.38 -5.03
N GLY A 71 5.30 17.20 -5.03
CA GLY A 71 5.88 17.79 -3.83
C GLY A 71 6.56 16.79 -2.91
N VAL A 72 7.10 15.70 -3.46
CA VAL A 72 7.87 14.66 -2.77
C VAL A 72 9.22 14.44 -3.46
N ASN A 73 10.12 13.69 -2.79
CA ASN A 73 11.39 13.24 -3.34
C ASN A 73 11.31 11.71 -3.51
N ILE A 74 11.53 11.20 -4.71
CA ILE A 74 11.48 9.77 -5.00
C ILE A 74 12.88 9.24 -5.31
N GLU A 75 13.36 8.33 -4.46
CA GLU A 75 14.53 7.49 -4.69
C GLU A 75 14.04 6.16 -5.27
N TYR A 76 14.58 5.75 -6.43
CA TYR A 76 14.19 4.49 -7.08
C TYR A 76 15.19 3.38 -6.81
N ILE A 77 14.69 2.21 -6.38
CA ILE A 77 15.45 0.99 -6.23
C ILE A 77 14.88 -0.07 -7.16
N VAL A 78 15.74 -0.73 -7.95
CA VAL A 78 15.32 -1.73 -8.92
C VAL A 78 15.43 -3.13 -8.32
N GLN A 79 14.32 -3.84 -8.22
CA GLN A 79 14.28 -5.27 -7.91
C GLN A 79 14.35 -6.08 -9.21
N ASN A 80 15.55 -6.52 -9.59
CA ASN A 80 15.76 -7.28 -10.81
C ASN A 80 15.17 -8.69 -10.71
N GLU A 81 15.34 -9.35 -9.57
CA GLU A 81 14.80 -10.67 -9.29
C GLU A 81 13.63 -10.56 -8.31
N LEU A 82 12.45 -11.02 -8.73
CA LEU A 82 11.21 -10.91 -7.95
C LEU A 82 11.14 -12.01 -6.88
N LEU A 83 12.01 -11.94 -5.89
CA LEU A 83 12.14 -12.91 -4.79
C LEU A 83 11.26 -12.58 -3.56
N GLY A 84 10.17 -11.85 -3.77
CA GLY A 84 9.18 -11.53 -2.75
C GLY A 84 9.40 -10.19 -2.04
N ILE A 85 8.50 -9.91 -1.09
CA ILE A 85 8.40 -8.63 -0.34
C ILE A 85 9.63 -8.39 0.52
N GLY A 86 10.08 -9.39 1.26
CA GLY A 86 11.25 -9.25 2.13
C GLY A 86 12.54 -8.96 1.35
N HIS A 87 12.73 -9.57 0.18
CA HIS A 87 13.84 -9.25 -0.70
C HIS A 87 13.76 -7.80 -1.20
N ALA A 88 12.58 -7.36 -1.65
CA ALA A 88 12.35 -5.98 -2.08
C ALA A 88 12.69 -4.97 -0.97
N LEU A 89 12.23 -5.24 0.25
CA LEU A 89 12.53 -4.40 1.42
C LEU A 89 14.02 -4.41 1.76
N ASN A 90 14.69 -5.57 1.70
CA ASN A 90 16.11 -5.68 2.02
C ASN A 90 17.02 -4.88 1.08
N LEU A 91 16.63 -4.71 -0.20
CA LEU A 91 17.32 -3.82 -1.13
C LEU A 91 17.32 -2.35 -0.68
N CYS A 92 16.36 -1.97 0.16
CA CYS A 92 16.21 -0.60 0.67
C CYS A 92 17.01 -0.33 1.96
N ARG A 93 17.76 -1.31 2.48
CA ARG A 93 18.47 -1.21 3.77
C ARG A 93 19.26 0.08 3.92
N SER A 94 20.14 0.39 2.98
CA SER A 94 21.01 1.57 3.04
C SER A 94 20.26 2.91 3.12
N SER A 95 19.03 2.96 2.57
CA SER A 95 18.18 4.15 2.59
C SER A 95 17.32 4.27 3.85
N LEU A 96 17.13 3.18 4.63
CA LEU A 96 16.13 3.07 5.70
C LEU A 96 16.69 2.68 7.07
N GLU A 97 17.92 2.18 7.18
CA GLU A 97 18.47 1.55 8.39
C GLU A 97 18.66 2.47 9.61
N LYS A 98 18.40 3.77 9.49
CA LYS A 98 18.73 4.74 10.55
C LYS A 98 17.54 5.14 11.43
N LYS A 99 16.33 5.00 10.95
CA LYS A 99 15.11 5.50 11.62
C LYS A 99 13.92 4.63 11.29
N PRO A 100 12.88 4.61 12.13
CA PRO A 100 11.59 4.02 11.77
C PRO A 100 11.08 4.57 10.43
N PHE A 101 10.46 3.71 9.64
CA PHE A 101 9.97 4.02 8.31
C PHE A 101 8.59 3.41 8.06
N LEU A 102 7.86 3.97 7.12
CA LEU A 102 6.58 3.46 6.66
C LEU A 102 6.80 2.51 5.48
N LEU A 103 6.33 1.26 5.61
CA LEU A 103 6.26 0.29 4.50
C LEU A 103 4.86 0.30 3.92
N VAL A 104 4.77 0.42 2.59
CA VAL A 104 3.50 0.44 1.84
C VAL A 104 3.57 -0.54 0.68
N TYR A 105 2.59 -1.42 0.57
CA TYR A 105 2.42 -2.25 -0.62
C TYR A 105 1.81 -1.41 -1.73
N GLY A 106 2.47 -1.37 -2.89
CA GLY A 106 2.15 -0.46 -4.00
C GLY A 106 0.90 -0.83 -4.80
N ASP A 107 0.16 -1.81 -4.34
CA ASP A 107 -1.07 -2.35 -4.93
C ASP A 107 -2.31 -2.18 -4.05
N VAL A 108 -2.16 -1.52 -2.91
CA VAL A 108 -3.25 -1.18 -2.01
C VAL A 108 -3.85 0.17 -2.38
N LEU A 109 -5.17 0.23 -2.39
CA LEU A 109 -5.95 1.44 -2.61
C LEU A 109 -6.92 1.66 -1.44
N THR A 110 -7.04 2.91 -1.01
CA THR A 110 -7.99 3.32 0.04
C THR A 110 -8.77 4.56 -0.41
N ASP A 111 -9.98 4.73 0.08
CA ASP A 111 -10.84 5.89 -0.20
C ASP A 111 -10.45 7.13 0.61
N GLU A 112 -9.92 6.92 1.82
CA GLU A 112 -9.42 7.97 2.70
C GLU A 112 -7.91 7.76 2.98
N ASN A 113 -7.27 8.76 3.59
CA ASN A 113 -5.83 8.70 3.88
C ASN A 113 -5.52 7.80 5.09
N PRO A 114 -4.96 6.59 4.88
CA PRO A 114 -4.67 5.65 5.96
C PRO A 114 -3.41 6.02 6.74
N TYR A 115 -2.53 6.83 6.14
CA TYR A 115 -1.22 7.13 6.73
C TYR A 115 -1.32 8.03 7.96
N LEU A 116 -2.36 8.87 8.06
CA LEU A 116 -2.61 9.67 9.24
C LEU A 116 -2.92 8.78 10.45
N SER A 117 -3.79 7.79 10.28
CA SER A 117 -4.19 6.87 11.36
C SER A 117 -3.03 6.01 11.86
N ILE A 118 -2.26 5.42 10.94
CA ILE A 118 -1.12 4.57 11.35
C ILE A 118 0.00 5.38 12.01
N LEU A 119 0.27 6.61 11.53
CA LEU A 119 1.25 7.49 12.16
C LEU A 119 0.80 7.98 13.53
N GLN A 120 -0.49 8.22 13.72
CA GLN A 120 -1.06 8.53 15.02
C GLN A 120 -0.86 7.36 15.99
N THR A 121 -1.25 6.14 15.61
CA THR A 121 -1.04 4.92 16.42
C THR A 121 0.45 4.74 16.79
N TYR A 122 1.35 4.96 15.82
CA TYR A 122 2.79 4.91 16.07
C TYR A 122 3.23 5.95 17.10
N THR A 123 2.77 7.19 16.98
CA THR A 123 3.14 8.29 17.90
C THR A 123 2.62 8.04 19.32
N GLU A 124 1.44 7.44 19.45
CA GLU A 124 0.83 7.14 20.75
C GLU A 124 1.49 5.95 21.45
N THR A 125 1.98 4.97 20.70
CA THR A 125 2.48 3.71 21.27
C THR A 125 4.01 3.59 21.28
N ASP A 126 4.70 4.33 20.42
CA ASP A 126 6.15 4.21 20.14
C ASP A 126 6.58 2.76 19.81
N LYS A 127 5.70 2.02 19.12
CA LYS A 127 5.91 0.62 18.71
C LYS A 127 5.83 0.45 17.21
N GLU A 128 6.30 -0.70 16.73
CA GLU A 128 5.99 -1.13 15.37
C GLU A 128 4.48 -1.31 15.22
N VAL A 129 3.92 -0.86 14.10
CA VAL A 129 2.47 -0.86 13.84
C VAL A 129 2.19 -1.57 12.54
N GLY A 130 1.20 -2.46 12.54
CA GLY A 130 0.61 -3.04 11.34
C GLY A 130 -0.82 -2.58 11.17
N MET A 131 -1.15 -1.99 10.01
CA MET A 131 -2.54 -1.69 9.70
C MET A 131 -3.29 -2.97 9.36
N VAL A 132 -4.46 -3.15 9.95
CA VAL A 132 -5.33 -4.30 9.74
C VAL A 132 -6.69 -3.85 9.24
N ALA A 133 -7.26 -4.61 8.31
CA ALA A 133 -8.56 -4.34 7.72
C ALA A 133 -9.44 -5.59 7.73
N LEU A 134 -10.76 -5.41 7.58
CA LEU A 134 -11.71 -6.50 7.37
C LEU A 134 -11.65 -6.91 5.89
N PRO A 135 -11.32 -8.16 5.55
CA PRO A 135 -11.30 -8.60 4.16
C PRO A 135 -12.71 -8.95 3.67
N GLU A 136 -12.97 -8.73 2.39
CA GLU A 136 -14.17 -9.29 1.73
C GLU A 136 -14.10 -10.84 1.68
N SER A 137 -12.89 -11.41 1.59
CA SER A 137 -12.60 -12.84 1.64
C SER A 137 -11.27 -13.10 2.34
N SER A 138 -11.28 -13.87 3.41
CA SER A 138 -10.07 -14.18 4.19
C SER A 138 -9.15 -15.23 3.54
N LYS A 139 -9.61 -15.92 2.49
CA LYS A 139 -8.87 -17.06 1.89
C LYS A 139 -7.59 -16.68 1.15
N GLU A 140 -7.48 -15.43 0.70
CA GLU A 140 -6.35 -14.95 -0.11
C GLU A 140 -5.26 -14.25 0.72
N PHE A 141 -5.55 -13.97 1.99
CA PHE A 141 -4.70 -13.17 2.88
C PHE A 141 -4.22 -13.97 4.08
N GLY A 142 -3.14 -13.50 4.70
CA GLY A 142 -2.74 -13.94 6.02
C GLY A 142 -3.69 -13.40 7.10
N ASN A 143 -4.25 -14.29 7.91
CA ASN A 143 -5.20 -13.95 8.96
C ASN A 143 -4.49 -13.39 10.19
N VAL A 144 -4.97 -12.25 10.67
CA VAL A 144 -4.45 -11.55 11.84
C VAL A 144 -5.44 -11.67 13.01
N TYR A 145 -4.92 -12.02 14.18
CA TYR A 145 -5.69 -12.10 15.41
C TYR A 145 -5.21 -11.02 16.38
N LEU A 146 -6.15 -10.31 17.00
CA LEU A 146 -5.86 -9.25 17.95
C LEU A 146 -6.15 -9.75 19.38
N ASP A 147 -5.42 -9.19 20.35
CA ASP A 147 -5.76 -9.30 21.76
C ASP A 147 -6.65 -8.13 22.24
N HIS A 148 -6.97 -8.10 23.53
CA HIS A 148 -7.82 -7.05 24.12
C HIS A 148 -7.16 -5.67 24.20
N GLU A 149 -5.84 -5.59 24.00
CA GLU A 149 -5.07 -4.34 23.96
C GLU A 149 -4.80 -3.86 22.53
N MET A 150 -5.51 -4.44 21.54
CA MET A 150 -5.30 -4.17 20.11
C MET A 150 -3.87 -4.48 19.64
N LYS A 151 -3.19 -5.42 20.27
CA LYS A 151 -1.93 -5.97 19.78
C LYS A 151 -2.20 -7.15 18.88
N ILE A 152 -1.38 -7.30 17.85
CA ILE A 152 -1.42 -8.48 17.01
C ILE A 152 -0.83 -9.64 17.81
N SER A 153 -1.67 -10.62 18.13
CA SER A 153 -1.32 -11.78 18.95
C SER A 153 -0.86 -12.96 18.11
N ARG A 154 -1.34 -13.06 16.87
CA ARG A 154 -1.05 -14.17 15.97
C ARG A 154 -1.24 -13.79 14.51
N LEU A 155 -0.36 -14.33 13.64
CA LEU A 155 -0.49 -14.32 12.18
C LEU A 155 -0.61 -15.78 11.71
N ILE A 156 -1.54 -16.07 10.79
CA ILE A 156 -1.65 -17.36 10.12
C ILE A 156 -1.70 -17.10 8.61
N GLU A 157 -0.64 -17.48 7.94
CA GLU A 157 -0.53 -17.38 6.48
C GLU A 157 -1.47 -18.39 5.82
N LYS A 158 -2.40 -17.94 4.97
CA LYS A 158 -3.34 -18.73 4.16
C LYS A 158 -4.02 -19.89 4.94
N PRO A 159 -4.83 -19.60 5.94
CA PRO A 159 -5.47 -20.62 6.75
C PRO A 159 -6.45 -21.46 5.94
N SER A 160 -6.57 -22.73 6.35
CA SER A 160 -7.51 -23.70 5.75
C SER A 160 -8.97 -23.56 6.20
N GLY A 161 -9.32 -22.52 6.96
CA GLY A 161 -10.65 -22.28 7.53
C GLY A 161 -11.10 -20.83 7.53
N ASP A 162 -12.41 -20.59 7.63
CA ASP A 162 -13.10 -19.33 7.35
C ASP A 162 -13.13 -18.29 8.49
N GLN A 163 -12.16 -18.26 9.40
CA GLN A 163 -12.28 -17.44 10.62
C GLN A 163 -11.11 -16.48 10.84
N ALA A 164 -10.84 -15.59 9.88
CA ALA A 164 -10.11 -14.38 10.24
C ALA A 164 -11.06 -13.21 10.36
N ASN A 165 -10.95 -12.50 11.46
CA ASN A 165 -11.63 -11.22 11.59
C ASN A 165 -10.86 -10.11 10.85
N TYR A 166 -9.52 -10.22 10.74
CA TYR A 166 -8.67 -9.20 10.14
C TYR A 166 -7.57 -9.78 9.27
N VAL A 167 -7.10 -8.95 8.33
CA VAL A 167 -5.90 -9.20 7.51
C VAL A 167 -4.98 -7.98 7.56
N PHE A 168 -3.69 -8.14 7.22
CA PHE A 168 -2.83 -6.98 7.04
C PHE A 168 -3.25 -6.20 5.80
N ALA A 169 -3.43 -4.90 5.98
CA ALA A 169 -3.79 -3.97 4.90
C ALA A 169 -2.60 -3.56 4.01
N GLY A 170 -1.42 -4.12 4.22
CA GLY A 170 -0.23 -3.80 3.43
C GLY A 170 0.44 -2.48 3.80
N ILE A 171 0.18 -1.94 4.98
CA ILE A 171 0.75 -0.68 5.49
C ILE A 171 1.31 -0.93 6.89
N PHE A 172 2.59 -0.58 7.11
CA PHE A 172 3.28 -0.83 8.38
C PHE A 172 4.21 0.32 8.75
N VAL A 173 4.35 0.61 10.04
CA VAL A 173 5.50 1.33 10.58
C VAL A 173 6.46 0.30 11.17
N LEU A 174 7.67 0.22 10.65
CA LEU A 174 8.69 -0.75 11.03
C LEU A 174 9.96 -0.06 11.54
N PHE A 175 10.70 -0.77 12.38
CA PHE A 175 11.97 -0.33 12.88
C PHE A 175 13.13 -0.91 12.04
N PRO A 176 14.30 -0.26 12.01
CA PRO A 176 15.44 -0.69 11.19
C PRO A 176 15.95 -2.11 11.47
N ASN A 177 15.76 -2.63 12.68
CA ASN A 177 16.14 -4.00 13.03
C ASN A 177 15.38 -5.09 12.26
N ILE A 178 14.36 -4.73 11.49
CA ILE A 178 13.74 -5.65 10.51
C ILE A 178 14.77 -6.20 9.52
N PHE A 179 15.81 -5.43 9.18
CA PHE A 179 16.85 -5.85 8.25
C PHE A 179 17.73 -6.99 8.80
N GLU A 180 17.92 -7.06 10.12
CA GLU A 180 18.60 -8.19 10.77
C GLU A 180 17.71 -9.45 10.72
N LEU A 181 16.40 -9.28 10.92
CA LEU A 181 15.43 -10.37 10.79
C LEU A 181 15.33 -10.88 9.35
N LEU A 182 15.36 -9.98 8.35
CA LEU A 182 15.39 -10.38 6.94
C LEU A 182 16.61 -11.22 6.58
N GLU A 183 17.78 -10.93 7.15
CA GLU A 183 18.96 -11.78 7.03
C GLU A 183 18.74 -13.13 7.71
N MET A 184 18.30 -13.12 8.97
CA MET A 184 18.06 -14.32 9.77
C MET A 184 17.07 -15.28 9.10
N TYR A 185 15.98 -14.75 8.55
CA TYR A 185 14.91 -15.51 7.92
C TYR A 185 14.98 -15.58 6.40
N LYS A 186 16.13 -15.25 5.78
CA LYS A 186 16.36 -15.33 4.32
C LYS A 186 15.28 -14.60 3.51
N ASN A 187 14.96 -13.38 3.92
CA ASN A 187 13.93 -12.51 3.33
C ASN A 187 12.48 -13.05 3.43
N ASP A 188 12.20 -13.97 4.35
CA ASP A 188 10.83 -14.37 4.65
C ASP A 188 10.17 -13.32 5.56
N ILE A 189 9.36 -12.46 4.96
CA ILE A 189 8.72 -11.34 5.68
C ILE A 189 7.68 -11.81 6.70
N SER A 190 6.97 -12.90 6.44
CA SER A 190 5.98 -13.45 7.36
C SER A 190 6.64 -13.92 8.66
N ARG A 191 7.78 -14.60 8.56
CA ARG A 191 8.59 -14.97 9.73
C ARG A 191 9.15 -13.78 10.48
N CYS A 192 9.50 -12.71 9.78
CA CYS A 192 9.92 -11.46 10.43
C CYS A 192 8.78 -10.87 11.25
N TYR A 193 7.56 -10.82 10.72
CA TYR A 193 6.38 -10.34 11.45
C TYR A 193 6.06 -11.25 12.65
N GLU A 194 6.08 -12.57 12.48
CA GLU A 194 5.89 -13.52 13.59
C GLU A 194 6.93 -13.30 14.71
N HIS A 195 8.20 -13.06 14.35
CA HIS A 195 9.26 -12.77 15.32
C HIS A 195 8.98 -11.46 16.06
N ILE A 196 8.58 -10.39 15.36
CA ILE A 196 8.24 -9.10 15.98
C ILE A 196 7.07 -9.28 16.94
N ILE A 197 6.02 -9.97 16.51
CA ILE A 197 4.84 -10.27 17.34
C ILE A 197 5.25 -11.01 18.63
N ALA A 198 6.09 -12.02 18.52
CA ALA A 198 6.49 -12.86 19.66
C ALA A 198 7.44 -12.16 20.64
N THR A 199 8.27 -11.22 20.19
CA THR A 199 9.36 -10.67 21.01
C THR A 199 9.11 -9.25 21.51
N ARG A 200 8.57 -8.38 20.66
CA ARG A 200 8.41 -6.94 20.95
C ARG A 200 6.96 -6.49 20.93
N GLY A 201 6.11 -7.30 20.34
CA GLY A 201 4.73 -6.96 20.02
C GLY A 201 4.64 -6.08 18.77
N LEU A 202 3.57 -6.28 18.00
CA LEU A 202 3.20 -5.47 16.86
C LEU A 202 1.82 -4.87 17.15
N GLN A 203 1.73 -3.54 17.22
CA GLN A 203 0.49 -2.85 17.49
C GLN A 203 -0.41 -2.87 16.25
N ALA A 204 -1.71 -3.14 16.42
CA ALA A 204 -2.67 -3.01 15.33
C ALA A 204 -3.16 -1.57 15.19
N CYS A 205 -3.23 -1.09 13.96
CA CYS A 205 -4.01 0.09 13.57
C CYS A 205 -5.22 -0.42 12.77
N LEU A 206 -6.41 -0.32 13.34
CA LEU A 206 -7.64 -0.79 12.69
C LEU A 206 -8.06 0.19 11.60
N TRP A 207 -8.31 -0.34 10.39
CA TRP A 207 -8.82 0.42 9.26
C TRP A 207 -10.22 -0.05 8.90
N GLU A 208 -11.22 0.81 9.14
CA GLU A 208 -12.65 0.52 8.96
C GLU A 208 -13.25 1.23 7.73
N LYS A 209 -12.40 1.90 6.95
CA LYS A 209 -12.77 2.60 5.71
C LYS A 209 -12.55 1.71 4.49
N GLY A 210 -12.83 2.25 3.30
CA GLY A 210 -12.58 1.54 2.07
C GLY A 210 -11.12 1.13 1.90
N TRP A 211 -10.92 -0.16 1.61
CA TRP A 211 -9.62 -0.76 1.38
C TRP A 211 -9.73 -1.88 0.35
N ILE A 212 -8.85 -1.86 -0.64
CA ILE A 212 -8.78 -2.89 -1.69
C ILE A 212 -7.32 -3.22 -1.97
N ASP A 213 -6.96 -4.51 -1.87
CA ASP A 213 -5.78 -5.05 -2.53
C ASP A 213 -6.17 -5.45 -3.96
N MET A 214 -5.52 -4.84 -4.93
CA MET A 214 -5.81 -5.02 -6.36
C MET A 214 -5.33 -6.37 -6.89
N ILE A 215 -6.01 -7.46 -6.55
CA ILE A 215 -5.61 -8.83 -6.90
C ILE A 215 -6.22 -9.28 -8.24
N HIS A 216 -7.50 -8.98 -8.48
CA HIS A 216 -8.27 -9.48 -9.61
C HIS A 216 -8.79 -8.36 -10.52
N PRO A 217 -9.10 -8.64 -11.80
CA PRO A 217 -9.63 -7.65 -12.74
C PRO A 217 -10.90 -6.93 -12.27
N TRP A 218 -11.82 -7.63 -11.60
CA TRP A 218 -13.05 -7.02 -11.08
C TRP A 218 -12.80 -6.03 -9.94
N HIS A 219 -11.68 -6.12 -9.23
CA HIS A 219 -11.29 -5.12 -8.23
C HIS A 219 -11.12 -3.72 -8.85
N ILE A 220 -10.85 -3.61 -10.15
CA ILE A 220 -10.83 -2.33 -10.87
C ILE A 220 -12.19 -1.64 -10.80
N LEU A 221 -13.29 -2.39 -11.01
CA LEU A 221 -14.65 -1.84 -10.95
C LEU A 221 -15.02 -1.45 -9.51
N VAL A 222 -14.76 -2.32 -8.56
CA VAL A 222 -15.01 -2.06 -7.12
C VAL A 222 -14.21 -0.84 -6.64
N ALA A 223 -12.94 -0.75 -7.01
CA ALA A 223 -12.08 0.37 -6.66
C ALA A 223 -12.55 1.71 -7.27
N ASN A 224 -12.99 1.70 -8.55
CA ASN A 224 -13.59 2.88 -9.16
C ASN A 224 -14.82 3.33 -8.39
N GLN A 225 -15.73 2.41 -8.09
CA GLN A 225 -16.95 2.74 -7.34
C GLN A 225 -16.61 3.26 -5.94
N MET A 226 -15.67 2.63 -5.23
CA MET A 226 -15.23 3.06 -3.90
C MET A 226 -14.71 4.50 -3.91
N LEU A 227 -13.81 4.86 -4.83
CA LEU A 227 -13.27 6.22 -4.92
C LEU A 227 -14.32 7.23 -5.40
N MET A 228 -15.19 6.85 -6.33
CA MET A 228 -16.20 7.76 -6.87
C MET A 228 -17.33 8.03 -5.87
N ASN A 229 -17.61 7.11 -4.95
CA ASN A 229 -18.60 7.32 -3.89
C ASN A 229 -18.21 8.47 -2.94
N SER A 230 -16.93 8.80 -2.84
CA SER A 230 -16.43 9.93 -2.03
C SER A 230 -16.58 11.30 -2.74
N TRP A 231 -17.02 11.34 -3.99
CA TRP A 231 -17.20 12.58 -4.73
C TRP A 231 -18.53 13.25 -4.36
N GLU A 232 -18.44 14.41 -3.75
CA GLU A 232 -19.65 15.16 -3.32
C GLU A 232 -20.20 16.07 -4.41
N THR A 233 -19.34 16.55 -5.32
CA THR A 233 -19.71 17.50 -6.37
C THR A 233 -19.07 17.17 -7.70
N ALA A 234 -19.77 17.50 -8.80
CA ALA A 234 -19.18 17.47 -10.13
C ALA A 234 -18.07 18.53 -10.24
N ASN A 235 -16.88 18.10 -10.65
CA ASN A 235 -15.75 18.99 -10.94
C ASN A 235 -15.31 18.79 -12.39
N ILE A 236 -15.73 19.68 -13.26
CA ILE A 236 -15.37 19.65 -14.68
C ILE A 236 -14.13 20.51 -14.87
N ASP A 237 -13.03 19.89 -15.31
CA ASP A 237 -11.81 20.61 -15.64
C ASP A 237 -12.05 21.66 -16.73
N ASN A 238 -11.39 22.83 -16.63
CA ASN A 238 -11.54 23.94 -17.56
C ASN A 238 -11.12 23.60 -19.00
N SER A 239 -10.35 22.53 -19.21
CA SER A 239 -9.96 22.04 -20.54
C SER A 239 -11.08 21.26 -21.25
N VAL A 240 -12.11 20.84 -20.52
CA VAL A 240 -13.24 20.06 -21.06
C VAL A 240 -14.13 20.96 -21.91
N LYS A 241 -14.36 20.58 -23.17
CA LYS A 241 -15.32 21.23 -24.06
C LYS A 241 -16.60 20.43 -24.09
N LEU A 242 -17.69 20.99 -23.57
CA LEU A 242 -19.02 20.41 -23.68
C LEU A 242 -19.63 20.79 -25.03
N LEU A 243 -19.93 19.80 -25.86
CA LEU A 243 -20.51 20.00 -27.19
C LEU A 243 -21.94 19.42 -27.23
N GLY A 244 -22.91 20.25 -27.60
CA GLY A 244 -24.33 19.85 -27.65
C GLY A 244 -25.02 19.87 -26.30
N HIS A 245 -26.14 19.13 -26.19
CA HIS A 245 -26.83 18.96 -24.91
C HIS A 245 -26.12 17.89 -24.08
N VAL A 246 -25.49 18.31 -22.98
CA VAL A 246 -24.82 17.43 -22.02
C VAL A 246 -25.59 17.43 -20.72
N HIS A 247 -26.04 16.26 -20.29
CA HIS A 247 -26.64 16.05 -18.98
C HIS A 247 -25.62 15.38 -18.07
N LEU A 248 -25.37 15.95 -16.89
CA LEU A 248 -24.46 15.41 -15.89
C LEU A 248 -25.29 14.92 -14.70
N GLU A 249 -25.26 13.63 -14.43
CA GLU A 249 -25.90 13.04 -13.25
C GLU A 249 -24.84 12.62 -12.23
N GLY A 250 -25.08 12.98 -10.97
CA GLY A 250 -24.18 12.69 -9.87
C GLY A 250 -22.91 13.54 -9.86
N ALA A 251 -21.94 13.13 -9.03
CA ALA A 251 -20.63 13.76 -8.96
C ALA A 251 -19.72 13.20 -10.07
N VAL A 252 -19.18 14.08 -10.91
CA VAL A 252 -18.31 13.75 -12.04
C VAL A 252 -16.99 14.52 -11.89
N ARG A 253 -15.85 13.88 -12.12
CA ARG A 253 -14.53 14.48 -12.19
C ARG A 253 -13.82 14.20 -13.49
#